data_20571f8c54ec127d616119e900e5fae7
#
_entry.id   20571f8c54ec127d616119e900e5fae7
#
_cell.length_a   1.000
_cell.length_b   1.000
_cell.length_c   1.000
_cell.angle_alpha   90.00
_cell.angle_beta   90.00
_cell.angle_gamma   90.00
#
_symmetry.space_group_name_H-M   'P 1'
#
loop_
_entity.id
_entity.type
_entity.pdbx_description
1 polymer ?
#
loop_
_entity_poly.entity_id
_entity_poly.type
_entity_poly.pdbx_seq_one_letter_code
_entity_poly.pdbx_strand_id
1 'polypeptide(L)'
;ELIDTSLKVEGMPRHASTHAAGVVITREPATEYVPLSTNDGLPVTQFNMVEIERLGLLKMDFLGLRTLTVIHDTEAAVRLHEPDFRIANLDYDDAATYAMLERGETEGIFQLESTGMTQVLVSMHPRSLEDVIALISLYRPGPMDSIPTYLRNRREPDKVTYKTPQLAHILDVTNGCIVYQEQVMQICRELAGFSFGQADNVRRAMSKKKHKVMEAEREHFVHGCTEPGKECAGCVKNGIPEAVANEIYDDMVSFASYAFNKSHAACYAYVAFQTAYLKCHYPSEFMAALLTSVLDNTDKVIEDSGECARLGIKVLPPDVNVSGGGFTADENGQIRFGLNAVKNVGRNLIENVVRERRNKPYTSLYDFCKRMHGS
;
A
#
# COMPACT_ATOMS: atom_id res chain seq x y z
N GLU A 1 -9.90 4.21 -41.16
CA GLU A 1 -11.19 4.78 -40.65
C GLU A 1 -11.32 4.63 -39.16
N LEU A 2 -11.22 3.39 -38.55
CA LEU A 2 -11.32 3.23 -37.08
C LEU A 2 -10.21 4.01 -36.34
N ILE A 3 -8.95 3.87 -36.77
CA ILE A 3 -7.80 4.58 -36.19
C ILE A 3 -7.94 6.09 -36.35
N ASP A 4 -8.33 6.56 -37.54
CA ASP A 4 -8.51 8.01 -37.79
C ASP A 4 -9.63 8.60 -36.93
N THR A 5 -10.68 7.81 -36.67
CA THR A 5 -11.77 8.21 -35.79
C THR A 5 -11.32 8.21 -34.32
N SER A 6 -10.52 7.21 -33.90
CA SER A 6 -9.95 7.12 -32.57
C SER A 6 -9.03 8.30 -32.25
N LEU A 7 -8.18 8.70 -33.21
CA LEU A 7 -7.30 9.86 -33.08
C LEU A 7 -8.06 11.18 -32.88
N LYS A 8 -9.29 11.32 -33.42
CA LYS A 8 -10.11 12.51 -33.24
C LYS A 8 -10.69 12.66 -31.84
N VAL A 9 -10.84 11.56 -31.13
CA VAL A 9 -11.39 11.53 -29.76
C VAL A 9 -10.30 11.30 -28.69
N GLU A 10 -9.05 11.09 -29.12
CA GLU A 10 -7.91 10.95 -28.21
C GLU A 10 -7.74 12.23 -27.38
N GLY A 11 -7.57 12.06 -26.07
CA GLY A 11 -7.44 13.18 -25.13
C GLY A 11 -8.75 13.86 -24.74
N MET A 12 -9.90 13.48 -25.29
CA MET A 12 -11.19 14.02 -24.87
C MET A 12 -11.65 13.38 -23.54
N PRO A 13 -12.16 14.17 -22.57
CA PRO A 13 -12.77 13.63 -21.36
C PRO A 13 -13.96 12.74 -21.71
N ARG A 14 -14.00 11.53 -21.15
CA ARG A 14 -15.11 10.58 -21.38
C ARG A 14 -16.16 10.61 -20.29
N HIS A 15 -15.74 10.73 -19.04
CA HIS A 15 -16.60 10.67 -17.87
C HIS A 15 -16.22 11.75 -16.85
N ALA A 16 -17.22 12.29 -16.16
CA ALA A 16 -17.02 12.89 -14.86
C ALA A 16 -17.16 11.77 -13.80
N SER A 17 -16.10 11.51 -13.04
CA SER A 17 -16.11 10.54 -11.95
C SER A 17 -15.94 11.25 -10.61
N THR A 18 -16.42 10.60 -9.55
CA THR A 18 -16.24 11.08 -8.18
C THR A 18 -14.95 10.51 -7.60
N HIS A 19 -14.17 11.32 -6.88
CA HIS A 19 -13.02 10.81 -6.12
C HIS A 19 -13.51 9.93 -4.97
N ALA A 20 -12.90 8.76 -4.78
CA ALA A 20 -13.38 7.77 -3.82
C ALA A 20 -13.37 8.25 -2.36
N ALA A 21 -12.47 9.18 -2.02
CA ALA A 21 -12.24 9.59 -0.63
C ALA A 21 -12.00 11.11 -0.46
N GLY A 22 -11.91 11.87 -1.56
CA GLY A 22 -11.61 13.30 -1.51
C GLY A 22 -12.85 14.14 -1.21
N VAL A 23 -12.76 14.96 -0.18
CA VAL A 23 -13.80 15.89 0.24
C VAL A 23 -13.25 17.31 0.18
N VAL A 24 -13.96 18.22 -0.50
CA VAL A 24 -13.65 19.65 -0.51
C VAL A 24 -14.30 20.30 0.71
N ILE A 25 -13.49 21.00 1.51
CA ILE A 25 -13.93 21.69 2.73
C ILE A 25 -13.91 23.18 2.48
N THR A 26 -15.02 23.84 2.78
CA THR A 26 -15.24 25.29 2.59
C THR A 26 -15.84 25.90 3.85
N ARG A 27 -15.65 27.22 4.06
CA ARG A 27 -16.24 27.95 5.20
C ARG A 27 -17.74 28.19 5.01
N GLU A 28 -18.10 28.62 3.79
CA GLU A 28 -19.46 28.85 3.35
C GLU A 28 -19.91 27.66 2.47
N PRO A 29 -21.18 27.53 2.13
CA PRO A 29 -21.66 26.52 1.20
C PRO A 29 -20.79 26.43 -0.05
N ALA A 30 -20.43 25.23 -0.48
CA ALA A 30 -19.52 25.04 -1.61
C ALA A 30 -19.98 25.70 -2.91
N THR A 31 -21.27 25.94 -3.06
CA THR A 31 -21.89 26.68 -4.18
C THR A 31 -21.44 28.13 -4.28
N GLU A 32 -20.97 28.73 -3.19
CA GLU A 32 -20.43 30.10 -3.20
C GLU A 32 -19.04 30.18 -3.85
N TYR A 33 -18.36 29.02 -4.02
CA TYR A 33 -16.99 28.95 -4.54
C TYR A 33 -16.93 28.26 -5.90
N VAL A 34 -17.71 27.20 -6.12
CA VAL A 34 -17.62 26.34 -7.30
C VAL A 34 -19.01 25.84 -7.71
N PRO A 35 -19.25 25.66 -9.01
CA PRO A 35 -20.47 25.01 -9.46
C PRO A 35 -20.46 23.53 -9.05
N LEU A 36 -21.62 23.05 -8.62
CA LEU A 36 -21.82 21.65 -8.24
C LEU A 36 -22.63 20.90 -9.29
N SER A 37 -22.46 19.61 -9.31
CA SER A 37 -23.29 18.65 -10.03
C SER A 37 -23.57 17.46 -9.12
N THR A 38 -24.28 16.46 -9.58
CA THR A 38 -24.53 15.23 -8.84
C THR A 38 -23.97 14.03 -9.60
N ASN A 39 -23.34 13.10 -8.87
CA ASN A 39 -22.94 11.80 -9.38
C ASN A 39 -23.42 10.74 -8.39
N ASP A 40 -24.22 9.78 -8.83
CA ASP A 40 -24.85 8.74 -7.99
C ASP A 40 -25.59 9.33 -6.77
N GLY A 41 -26.25 10.50 -6.97
CA GLY A 41 -26.99 11.19 -5.91
C GLY A 41 -26.14 12.00 -4.92
N LEU A 42 -24.83 11.97 -5.05
CA LEU A 42 -23.89 12.73 -4.20
C LEU A 42 -23.48 14.03 -4.89
N PRO A 43 -23.38 15.16 -4.15
CA PRO A 43 -22.89 16.42 -4.68
C PRO A 43 -21.40 16.33 -4.99
N VAL A 44 -21.00 16.78 -6.19
CA VAL A 44 -19.61 16.82 -6.64
C VAL A 44 -19.29 18.16 -7.26
N THR A 45 -18.03 18.60 -7.16
CA THR A 45 -17.57 19.82 -7.82
C THR A 45 -17.48 19.60 -9.34
N GLN A 46 -17.90 20.57 -10.14
CA GLN A 46 -17.69 20.51 -11.59
C GLN A 46 -16.23 20.82 -11.99
N PHE A 47 -15.48 21.45 -11.09
CA PHE A 47 -14.06 21.70 -11.31
C PHE A 47 -13.22 20.51 -10.86
N ASN A 48 -12.15 20.24 -11.61
CA ASN A 48 -11.18 19.20 -11.28
C ASN A 48 -10.26 19.64 -10.13
N MET A 49 -9.45 18.72 -9.62
CA MET A 49 -8.56 18.93 -8.48
C MET A 49 -7.60 20.12 -8.68
N VAL A 50 -7.07 20.31 -9.89
CA VAL A 50 -6.11 21.38 -10.17
C VAL A 50 -6.76 22.76 -10.03
N GLU A 51 -7.98 22.91 -10.52
CA GLU A 51 -8.73 24.18 -10.41
C GLU A 51 -9.20 24.43 -8.97
N ILE A 52 -9.60 23.41 -8.24
CA ILE A 52 -9.91 23.46 -6.80
C ILE A 52 -8.70 24.00 -6.00
N GLU A 53 -7.50 23.45 -6.27
CA GLU A 53 -6.25 23.92 -5.65
C GLU A 53 -5.94 25.39 -6.02
N ARG A 54 -6.13 25.79 -7.29
CA ARG A 54 -5.91 27.16 -7.75
C ARG A 54 -6.84 28.17 -7.07
N LEU A 55 -8.06 27.77 -6.75
CA LEU A 55 -9.03 28.58 -6.01
C LEU A 55 -8.69 28.64 -4.51
N GLY A 56 -7.66 27.94 -4.05
CA GLY A 56 -7.24 27.92 -2.65
C GLY A 56 -8.18 27.12 -1.74
N LEU A 57 -9.02 26.24 -2.30
CA LEU A 57 -9.90 25.38 -1.53
C LEU A 57 -9.15 24.16 -0.99
N LEU A 58 -9.52 23.75 0.22
CA LEU A 58 -8.92 22.60 0.86
C LEU A 58 -9.63 21.32 0.41
N LYS A 59 -8.87 20.41 -0.20
CA LYS A 59 -9.28 19.01 -0.45
C LYS A 59 -8.63 18.11 0.58
N MET A 60 -9.42 17.39 1.34
CA MET A 60 -8.94 16.35 2.25
C MET A 60 -9.34 14.97 1.74
N ASP A 61 -8.40 14.03 1.80
CA ASP A 61 -8.62 12.64 1.40
C ASP A 61 -8.78 11.78 2.67
N PHE A 62 -9.98 11.20 2.85
CA PHE A 62 -10.30 10.31 3.96
C PHE A 62 -10.17 8.86 3.50
N LEU A 63 -8.92 8.39 3.40
CA LEU A 63 -8.60 7.04 2.97
C LEU A 63 -8.61 6.09 4.15
N GLY A 64 -9.48 5.07 4.09
CA GLY A 64 -9.46 3.93 5.01
C GLY A 64 -8.77 2.72 4.39
N LEU A 65 -8.23 1.84 5.24
CA LEU A 65 -7.69 0.56 4.84
C LEU A 65 -8.50 -0.55 5.52
N ARG A 66 -9.23 -1.35 4.73
CA ARG A 66 -9.96 -2.52 5.24
C ARG A 66 -9.03 -3.50 5.98
N THR A 67 -7.79 -3.61 5.53
CA THR A 67 -6.76 -4.43 6.16
C THR A 67 -6.54 -4.12 7.63
N LEU A 68 -6.66 -2.84 8.04
CA LEU A 68 -6.53 -2.47 9.46
C LEU A 68 -7.67 -3.06 10.31
N THR A 69 -8.87 -3.23 9.75
CA THR A 69 -9.95 -3.94 10.41
C THR A 69 -9.63 -5.44 10.53
N VAL A 70 -9.07 -6.05 9.48
CA VAL A 70 -8.63 -7.46 9.53
C VAL A 70 -7.58 -7.66 10.63
N ILE A 71 -6.58 -6.78 10.71
CA ILE A 71 -5.55 -6.82 11.78
C ILE A 71 -6.19 -6.68 13.16
N HIS A 72 -7.07 -5.71 13.35
CA HIS A 72 -7.78 -5.47 14.61
C HIS A 72 -8.62 -6.68 15.04
N ASP A 73 -9.40 -7.23 14.13
CA ASP A 73 -10.27 -8.36 14.42
C ASP A 73 -9.49 -9.65 14.69
N THR A 74 -8.36 -9.85 13.98
CA THR A 74 -7.42 -10.93 14.25
C THR A 74 -6.79 -10.77 15.64
N GLU A 75 -6.29 -9.58 15.99
CA GLU A 75 -5.76 -9.31 17.33
C GLU A 75 -6.80 -9.58 18.41
N ALA A 76 -8.05 -9.15 18.19
CA ALA A 76 -9.14 -9.40 19.13
C ALA A 76 -9.43 -10.91 19.30
N ALA A 77 -9.39 -11.70 18.22
CA ALA A 77 -9.57 -13.15 18.26
C ALA A 77 -8.41 -13.84 18.99
N VAL A 78 -7.16 -13.50 18.68
CA VAL A 78 -5.96 -14.03 19.35
C VAL A 78 -6.01 -13.75 20.86
N ARG A 79 -6.44 -12.56 21.26
CA ARG A 79 -6.53 -12.19 22.68
C ARG A 79 -7.56 -12.96 23.49
N LEU A 80 -8.42 -13.75 22.88
CA LEU A 80 -9.31 -14.67 23.61
C LEU A 80 -8.52 -15.79 24.31
N HIS A 81 -7.37 -16.18 23.75
CA HIS A 81 -6.49 -17.22 24.32
C HIS A 81 -5.10 -16.71 24.71
N GLU A 82 -4.65 -15.58 24.13
CA GLU A 82 -3.41 -14.88 24.50
C GLU A 82 -3.71 -13.42 24.91
N PRO A 83 -4.20 -13.16 26.13
CA PRO A 83 -4.72 -11.85 26.55
C PRO A 83 -3.71 -10.69 26.44
N ASP A 84 -2.41 -11.00 26.53
CA ASP A 84 -1.32 -10.01 26.47
C ASP A 84 -0.82 -9.73 25.06
N PHE A 85 -1.29 -10.47 24.06
CA PHE A 85 -0.91 -10.22 22.67
C PHE A 85 -1.30 -8.81 22.22
N ARG A 86 -0.36 -8.12 21.58
CA ARG A 86 -0.56 -6.79 20.97
C ARG A 86 0.21 -6.69 19.68
N ILE A 87 -0.47 -6.34 18.60
CA ILE A 87 0.14 -6.11 17.28
C ILE A 87 1.22 -5.01 17.33
N ALA A 88 1.09 -4.05 18.24
CA ALA A 88 2.06 -2.97 18.42
C ALA A 88 3.42 -3.44 18.99
N ASN A 89 3.48 -4.65 19.55
CA ASN A 89 4.67 -5.21 20.19
C ASN A 89 5.36 -6.28 19.32
N LEU A 90 5.03 -6.35 18.02
CA LEU A 90 5.63 -7.34 17.14
C LEU A 90 7.14 -7.18 17.00
N ASP A 91 7.83 -8.30 16.93
CA ASP A 91 9.20 -8.36 16.44
C ASP A 91 9.18 -8.33 14.91
N TYR A 92 9.69 -7.25 14.32
CA TYR A 92 9.77 -7.08 12.87
C TYR A 92 10.96 -7.81 12.24
N ASP A 93 11.77 -8.52 13.04
CA ASP A 93 12.87 -9.39 12.59
C ASP A 93 12.48 -10.89 12.68
N ASP A 94 11.17 -11.21 12.80
CA ASP A 94 10.67 -12.57 12.92
C ASP A 94 11.03 -13.44 11.69
N ALA A 95 11.97 -14.36 11.89
CA ALA A 95 12.50 -15.22 10.82
C ALA A 95 11.45 -16.16 10.20
N ALA A 96 10.43 -16.60 10.97
CA ALA A 96 9.39 -17.48 10.48
C ALA A 96 8.50 -16.77 9.46
N THR A 97 8.15 -15.51 9.73
CA THR A 97 7.40 -14.65 8.81
C THR A 97 8.15 -14.43 7.49
N TYR A 98 9.45 -14.10 7.54
CA TYR A 98 10.24 -13.95 6.32
C TYR A 98 10.39 -15.27 5.55
N ALA A 99 10.54 -16.39 6.23
CA ALA A 99 10.59 -17.71 5.57
C ALA A 99 9.27 -18.04 4.86
N MET A 100 8.12 -17.68 5.42
CA MET A 100 6.81 -17.80 4.77
C MET A 100 6.73 -16.92 3.53
N LEU A 101 7.15 -15.65 3.63
CA LEU A 101 7.20 -14.72 2.50
C LEU A 101 8.14 -15.21 1.38
N GLU A 102 9.29 -15.79 1.73
CA GLU A 102 10.25 -16.38 0.79
C GLU A 102 9.66 -17.57 0.01
N ARG A 103 8.74 -18.34 0.61
CA ARG A 103 8.00 -19.40 -0.08
C ARG A 103 6.89 -18.89 -0.99
N GLY A 104 6.62 -17.58 -1.00
CA GLY A 104 5.57 -16.97 -1.81
C GLY A 104 4.15 -17.21 -1.29
N GLU A 105 3.98 -17.46 -0.01
CA GLU A 105 2.67 -17.68 0.63
C GLU A 105 1.98 -16.34 0.94
N THR A 106 1.76 -15.52 -0.11
CA THR A 106 1.38 -14.10 0.02
C THR A 106 -0.13 -13.83 -0.10
N GLU A 107 -0.96 -14.84 -0.30
CA GLU A 107 -2.41 -14.68 -0.36
C GLU A 107 -2.95 -14.07 0.93
N GLY A 108 -3.78 -13.03 0.83
CA GLY A 108 -4.32 -12.26 1.95
C GLY A 108 -3.32 -11.29 2.61
N ILE A 109 -2.06 -11.24 2.17
CA ILE A 109 -1.06 -10.34 2.73
C ILE A 109 -1.10 -8.99 2.02
N PHE A 110 -1.34 -7.94 2.79
CA PHE A 110 -1.48 -6.58 2.28
C PHE A 110 -0.34 -6.19 1.33
N GLN A 111 -0.70 -5.67 0.16
CA GLN A 111 0.19 -5.21 -0.92
C GLN A 111 1.03 -6.31 -1.61
N LEU A 112 1.08 -7.55 -1.12
CA LEU A 112 1.97 -8.58 -1.64
C LEU A 112 1.26 -9.69 -2.44
N GLU A 113 -0.06 -9.61 -2.61
CA GLU A 113 -0.91 -10.69 -3.16
C GLU A 113 -0.74 -10.92 -4.67
N SER A 114 -0.35 -9.90 -5.45
CA SER A 114 -0.31 -10.07 -6.91
C SER A 114 0.80 -11.04 -7.34
N THR A 115 0.52 -11.88 -8.32
CA THR A 115 1.47 -12.89 -8.84
C THR A 115 2.85 -12.31 -9.15
N GLY A 116 2.90 -11.14 -9.81
CA GLY A 116 4.16 -10.51 -10.16
C GLY A 116 4.92 -9.99 -8.93
N MET A 117 4.21 -9.42 -7.95
CA MET A 117 4.80 -8.98 -6.67
C MET A 117 5.39 -10.19 -5.93
N THR A 118 4.64 -11.28 -5.83
CA THR A 118 5.08 -12.54 -5.20
C THR A 118 6.34 -13.09 -5.87
N GLN A 119 6.41 -13.10 -7.22
CA GLN A 119 7.60 -13.58 -7.95
C GLN A 119 8.84 -12.75 -7.62
N VAL A 120 8.71 -11.42 -7.54
CA VAL A 120 9.84 -10.54 -7.18
C VAL A 120 10.22 -10.76 -5.72
N LEU A 121 9.27 -10.86 -4.80
CA LEU A 121 9.48 -11.13 -3.38
C LEU A 121 10.28 -12.42 -3.17
N VAL A 122 9.84 -13.52 -3.78
CA VAL A 122 10.55 -14.82 -3.73
C VAL A 122 11.97 -14.69 -4.29
N SER A 123 12.14 -14.00 -5.44
CA SER A 123 13.45 -13.78 -6.06
C SER A 123 14.38 -12.89 -5.21
N MET A 124 13.80 -12.05 -4.36
CA MET A 124 14.52 -11.15 -3.47
C MET A 124 15.05 -11.85 -2.22
N HIS A 125 14.43 -12.96 -1.79
CA HIS A 125 14.72 -13.64 -0.52
C HIS A 125 14.68 -12.66 0.67
N PRO A 126 13.48 -12.16 1.05
CA PRO A 126 13.35 -11.11 2.04
C PRO A 126 13.84 -11.57 3.42
N ARG A 127 14.57 -10.70 4.12
CA ARG A 127 15.14 -10.98 5.45
C ARG A 127 14.91 -9.85 6.45
N SER A 128 14.39 -8.73 5.96
CA SER A 128 14.19 -7.53 6.78
C SER A 128 13.00 -6.71 6.27
N LEU A 129 12.51 -5.81 7.13
CA LEU A 129 11.47 -4.87 6.75
C LEU A 129 11.92 -3.93 5.62
N GLU A 130 13.23 -3.58 5.56
CA GLU A 130 13.79 -2.77 4.46
C GLU A 130 13.62 -3.45 3.09
N ASP A 131 13.68 -4.78 3.03
CA ASP A 131 13.42 -5.53 1.79
C ASP A 131 11.98 -5.36 1.33
N VAL A 132 11.03 -5.41 2.26
CA VAL A 132 9.59 -5.21 1.95
C VAL A 132 9.35 -3.75 1.53
N ILE A 133 9.98 -2.77 2.19
CA ILE A 133 9.92 -1.35 1.82
C ILE A 133 10.45 -1.14 0.39
N ALA A 134 11.60 -1.73 0.07
CA ALA A 134 12.20 -1.64 -1.26
C ALA A 134 11.30 -2.29 -2.32
N LEU A 135 10.74 -3.48 -2.06
CA LEU A 135 9.83 -4.17 -2.96
C LEU A 135 8.59 -3.32 -3.30
N ILE A 136 7.90 -2.79 -2.28
CA ILE A 136 6.73 -1.93 -2.46
C ILE A 136 7.07 -0.69 -3.29
N SER A 137 8.28 -0.17 -3.14
CA SER A 137 8.75 1.00 -3.87
C SER A 137 9.12 0.71 -5.33
N LEU A 138 9.68 -0.48 -5.58
CA LEU A 138 10.16 -0.90 -6.90
C LEU A 138 9.07 -1.50 -7.79
N TYR A 139 8.11 -2.24 -7.21
CA TYR A 139 7.10 -2.94 -8.01
C TYR A 139 5.97 -2.00 -8.44
N ARG A 140 6.29 -1.11 -9.39
CA ARG A 140 5.37 -0.14 -9.99
C ARG A 140 5.83 0.21 -11.42
N PRO A 141 4.93 0.63 -12.32
CA PRO A 141 5.32 1.11 -13.65
C PRO A 141 6.41 2.18 -13.55
N GLY A 142 7.52 1.96 -14.25
CA GLY A 142 8.73 2.79 -14.22
C GLY A 142 9.86 2.19 -13.38
N PRO A 143 9.79 2.17 -12.04
CA PRO A 143 10.84 1.57 -11.20
C PRO A 143 11.06 0.07 -11.41
N MET A 144 10.06 -0.65 -11.93
CA MET A 144 10.17 -2.09 -12.24
C MET A 144 11.36 -2.42 -13.14
N ASP A 145 11.77 -1.51 -14.02
CA ASP A 145 12.92 -1.71 -14.91
C ASP A 145 14.24 -1.82 -14.12
N SER A 146 14.29 -1.31 -12.90
CA SER A 146 15.45 -1.41 -12.01
C SER A 146 15.51 -2.71 -11.21
N ILE A 147 14.43 -3.50 -11.14
CA ILE A 147 14.36 -4.73 -10.35
C ILE A 147 15.45 -5.73 -10.73
N PRO A 148 15.74 -6.01 -12.01
CA PRO A 148 16.80 -6.95 -12.39
C PRO A 148 18.18 -6.52 -11.85
N THR A 149 18.48 -5.23 -11.89
CA THR A 149 19.75 -4.68 -11.35
C THR A 149 19.78 -4.76 -9.83
N TYR A 150 18.69 -4.39 -9.17
CA TYR A 150 18.55 -4.51 -7.72
C TYR A 150 18.78 -5.96 -7.23
N LEU A 151 18.12 -6.94 -7.86
CA LEU A 151 18.24 -8.35 -7.51
C LEU A 151 19.64 -8.91 -7.78
N ARG A 152 20.28 -8.50 -8.91
CA ARG A 152 21.67 -8.88 -9.20
C ARG A 152 22.62 -8.33 -8.14
N ASN A 153 22.54 -7.06 -7.84
CA ASN A 153 23.40 -6.39 -6.86
C ASN A 153 23.20 -7.00 -5.45
N ARG A 154 21.97 -7.34 -5.09
CA ARG A 154 21.67 -8.01 -3.82
C ARG A 154 22.34 -9.38 -3.69
N ARG A 155 22.41 -10.14 -4.79
CA ARG A 155 23.06 -11.47 -4.81
C ARG A 155 24.59 -11.38 -4.79
N GLU A 156 25.12 -10.30 -5.34
CA GLU A 156 26.55 -10.07 -5.52
C GLU A 156 26.97 -8.70 -4.94
N PRO A 157 26.84 -8.48 -3.62
CA PRO A 157 27.07 -7.17 -3.00
C PRO A 157 28.51 -6.68 -3.21
N ASP A 158 29.49 -7.58 -3.25
CA ASP A 158 30.90 -7.26 -3.46
C ASP A 158 31.19 -6.73 -4.89
N LYS A 159 30.26 -6.92 -5.83
CA LYS A 159 30.39 -6.43 -7.21
C LYS A 159 29.67 -5.11 -7.45
N VAL A 160 29.01 -4.56 -6.45
CA VAL A 160 28.33 -3.26 -6.57
C VAL A 160 29.39 -2.17 -6.71
N THR A 161 29.26 -1.39 -7.77
CA THR A 161 30.17 -0.26 -8.04
C THR A 161 29.40 1.05 -7.96
N TYR A 162 30.02 2.05 -7.37
CA TYR A 162 29.48 3.40 -7.25
C TYR A 162 30.24 4.35 -8.14
N LYS A 163 29.56 5.28 -8.82
CA LYS A 163 30.18 6.31 -9.66
C LYS A 163 31.14 7.21 -8.87
N THR A 164 30.89 7.37 -7.58
CA THR A 164 31.80 8.01 -6.61
C THR A 164 31.63 7.33 -5.24
N PRO A 165 32.70 7.24 -4.44
CA PRO A 165 32.63 6.60 -3.11
C PRO A 165 31.59 7.23 -2.17
N GLN A 166 31.29 8.51 -2.35
CA GLN A 166 30.31 9.24 -1.55
C GLN A 166 28.88 8.72 -1.73
N LEU A 167 28.58 8.00 -2.81
CA LEU A 167 27.27 7.39 -3.03
C LEU A 167 27.05 6.11 -2.22
N ALA A 168 28.10 5.44 -1.75
CA ALA A 168 28.00 4.12 -1.13
C ALA A 168 27.03 4.15 0.06
N HIS A 169 27.26 5.01 1.06
CA HIS A 169 26.43 5.06 2.27
C HIS A 169 24.99 5.55 2.02
N ILE A 170 24.72 6.19 0.86
CA ILE A 170 23.38 6.61 0.47
C ILE A 170 22.61 5.45 -0.18
N LEU A 171 23.31 4.65 -1.00
CA LEU A 171 22.71 3.66 -1.87
C LEU A 171 22.91 2.21 -1.39
N ASP A 172 23.72 1.94 -0.36
CA ASP A 172 23.94 0.61 0.19
C ASP A 172 22.63 -0.07 0.59
N VAL A 173 21.75 0.65 1.28
CA VAL A 173 20.44 0.16 1.73
C VAL A 173 19.54 -0.30 0.59
N THR A 174 19.84 0.14 -0.63
CA THR A 174 19.10 -0.20 -1.86
C THR A 174 19.97 -0.89 -2.90
N ASN A 175 21.03 -1.55 -2.46
CA ASN A 175 21.95 -2.33 -3.30
C ASN A 175 22.49 -1.54 -4.50
N GLY A 176 22.86 -0.28 -4.27
CA GLY A 176 23.42 0.60 -5.29
C GLY A 176 22.41 1.25 -6.25
N CYS A 177 21.11 1.03 -6.05
CA CYS A 177 20.06 1.62 -6.87
C CYS A 177 19.45 2.86 -6.19
N ILE A 178 19.10 3.88 -6.96
CA ILE A 178 18.25 4.97 -6.48
C ILE A 178 16.80 4.43 -6.46
N VAL A 179 16.15 4.43 -5.29
CA VAL A 179 14.79 3.93 -5.10
C VAL A 179 13.88 5.00 -4.49
N TYR A 180 14.42 5.82 -3.60
CA TYR A 180 13.65 6.76 -2.80
C TYR A 180 13.90 8.21 -3.18
N GLN A 181 12.87 9.05 -3.05
CA GLN A 181 12.97 10.50 -3.20
C GLN A 181 13.97 11.10 -2.22
N GLU A 182 14.03 10.54 -1.03
CA GLU A 182 14.95 10.92 0.04
C GLU A 182 16.43 10.73 -0.38
N GLN A 183 16.72 9.66 -1.15
CA GLN A 183 18.07 9.45 -1.68
C GLN A 183 18.46 10.53 -2.71
N VAL A 184 17.55 10.94 -3.59
CA VAL A 184 17.80 12.05 -4.52
C VAL A 184 18.12 13.33 -3.76
N MET A 185 17.36 13.63 -2.71
CA MET A 185 17.62 14.81 -1.88
C MET A 185 18.95 14.69 -1.13
N GLN A 186 19.29 13.52 -0.63
CA GLN A 186 20.54 13.26 0.08
C GLN A 186 21.74 13.38 -0.85
N ILE A 187 21.67 12.86 -2.08
CA ILE A 187 22.70 13.02 -3.12
C ILE A 187 22.93 14.52 -3.40
N CYS A 188 21.88 15.31 -3.61
CA CYS A 188 22.02 16.75 -3.84
C CYS A 188 22.72 17.46 -2.67
N ARG A 189 22.36 17.09 -1.44
CA ARG A 189 22.91 17.72 -0.23
C ARG A 189 24.36 17.35 0.02
N GLU A 190 24.70 16.07 -0.08
CA GLU A 190 26.01 15.58 0.32
C GLU A 190 27.08 15.76 -0.78
N LEU A 191 26.69 15.58 -2.05
CA LEU A 191 27.65 15.71 -3.15
C LEU A 191 27.82 17.17 -3.60
N ALA A 192 26.74 17.95 -3.65
CA ALA A 192 26.79 19.33 -4.16
C ALA A 192 26.65 20.41 -3.07
N GLY A 193 26.37 20.02 -1.81
CA GLY A 193 26.24 20.99 -0.72
C GLY A 193 24.92 21.77 -0.73
N PHE A 194 23.86 21.23 -1.32
CA PHE A 194 22.56 21.87 -1.33
C PHE A 194 21.96 21.93 0.08
N SER A 195 21.24 22.99 0.38
CA SER A 195 20.35 23.04 1.54
C SER A 195 19.19 22.07 1.35
N PHE A 196 18.50 21.74 2.45
CA PHE A 196 17.31 20.87 2.39
C PHE A 196 16.23 21.42 1.46
N GLY A 197 15.97 22.73 1.50
CA GLY A 197 14.99 23.40 0.64
C GLY A 197 15.38 23.34 -0.85
N GLN A 198 16.65 23.53 -1.19
CA GLN A 198 17.13 23.40 -2.56
C GLN A 198 16.98 21.96 -3.06
N ALA A 199 17.38 20.96 -2.27
CA ALA A 199 17.24 19.56 -2.62
C ALA A 199 15.76 19.16 -2.84
N ASP A 200 14.84 19.68 -2.01
CA ASP A 200 13.39 19.45 -2.20
C ASP A 200 12.87 20.13 -3.49
N ASN A 201 13.36 21.32 -3.83
CA ASN A 201 13.02 21.97 -5.10
C ASN A 201 13.48 21.15 -6.31
N VAL A 202 14.69 20.57 -6.26
CA VAL A 202 15.19 19.66 -7.30
C VAL A 202 14.26 18.44 -7.42
N ARG A 203 13.97 17.77 -6.32
CA ARG A 203 13.04 16.63 -6.29
C ARG A 203 11.67 16.96 -6.91
N ARG A 204 11.10 18.12 -6.54
CA ARG A 204 9.80 18.58 -7.09
C ARG A 204 9.88 18.92 -8.57
N ALA A 205 11.00 19.56 -9.02
CA ALA A 205 11.21 19.90 -10.41
C ALA A 205 11.30 18.65 -11.28
N MET A 206 12.04 17.64 -10.82
CA MET A 206 12.18 16.35 -11.48
C MET A 206 10.85 15.61 -11.56
N SER A 207 10.12 15.48 -10.45
CA SER A 207 8.78 14.81 -10.40
C SER A 207 7.76 15.49 -11.33
N LYS A 208 7.81 16.83 -11.45
CA LYS A 208 6.89 17.61 -12.31
C LYS A 208 7.45 17.84 -13.74
N LYS A 209 8.58 17.22 -14.09
CA LYS A 209 9.27 17.34 -15.40
C LYS A 209 9.47 18.78 -15.87
N LYS A 210 9.85 19.67 -14.96
CA LYS A 210 10.10 21.09 -15.25
C LYS A 210 11.50 21.28 -15.84
N HIS A 211 11.68 20.97 -17.13
CA HIS A 211 12.98 20.93 -17.81
C HIS A 211 13.86 22.15 -17.57
N LYS A 212 13.34 23.38 -17.69
CA LYS A 212 14.13 24.61 -17.46
C LYS A 212 14.68 24.70 -16.03
N VAL A 213 13.92 24.26 -15.04
CA VAL A 213 14.38 24.25 -13.65
C VAL A 213 15.42 23.15 -13.46
N MET A 214 15.20 21.98 -14.05
CA MET A 214 16.15 20.86 -13.99
C MET A 214 17.50 21.19 -14.59
N GLU A 215 17.53 21.91 -15.72
CA GLU A 215 18.76 22.38 -16.35
C GLU A 215 19.53 23.38 -15.47
N ALA A 216 18.82 24.37 -14.91
CA ALA A 216 19.43 25.33 -13.99
C ALA A 216 20.00 24.66 -12.72
N GLU A 217 19.25 23.72 -12.16
CA GLU A 217 19.67 22.97 -10.96
C GLU A 217 20.80 21.96 -11.28
N ARG A 218 20.91 21.46 -12.52
CA ARG A 218 22.07 20.68 -12.98
C ARG A 218 23.36 21.50 -12.87
N GLU A 219 23.35 22.73 -13.39
CA GLU A 219 24.50 23.63 -13.33
C GLU A 219 24.94 23.90 -11.88
N HIS A 220 23.95 24.17 -11.01
CA HIS A 220 24.21 24.34 -9.57
C HIS A 220 24.76 23.06 -8.91
N PHE A 221 24.23 21.90 -9.28
CA PHE A 221 24.70 20.62 -8.76
C PHE A 221 26.14 20.32 -9.16
N VAL A 222 26.50 20.58 -10.42
CA VAL A 222 27.84 20.29 -10.94
C VAL A 222 28.85 21.34 -10.49
N HIS A 223 28.58 22.62 -10.75
CA HIS A 223 29.55 23.72 -10.60
C HIS A 223 29.34 24.58 -9.35
N GLY A 224 28.21 24.44 -8.68
CA GLY A 224 27.83 25.26 -7.53
C GLY A 224 27.11 26.55 -7.90
N CYS A 225 26.70 27.28 -6.87
CA CYS A 225 26.03 28.57 -7.00
C CYS A 225 26.46 29.53 -5.91
N THR A 226 26.66 30.79 -6.27
CA THR A 226 27.00 31.88 -5.34
C THR A 226 25.90 32.92 -5.20
N GLU A 227 24.74 32.71 -5.82
CA GLU A 227 23.58 33.61 -5.67
C GLU A 227 23.07 33.60 -4.23
N PRO A 228 22.77 34.78 -3.64
CA PRO A 228 22.23 34.88 -2.30
C PRO A 228 20.97 34.02 -2.12
N GLY A 229 20.98 33.11 -1.11
CA GLY A 229 19.90 32.19 -0.79
C GLY A 229 19.86 30.90 -1.61
N LYS A 230 20.84 30.73 -2.54
CA LYS A 230 21.01 29.51 -3.33
C LYS A 230 22.46 28.99 -3.29
N GLU A 231 23.25 29.49 -2.37
CA GLU A 231 24.68 29.15 -2.27
C GLU A 231 24.85 27.63 -2.08
N CYS A 232 25.71 27.04 -2.91
CA CYS A 232 26.13 25.65 -2.81
C CYS A 232 27.50 25.44 -3.42
N ALA A 233 28.23 24.44 -2.93
CA ALA A 233 29.59 24.18 -3.36
C ALA A 233 29.69 23.64 -4.79
N GLY A 234 28.74 22.78 -5.17
CA GLY A 234 28.81 21.96 -6.38
C GLY A 234 29.72 20.73 -6.24
N CYS A 235 29.42 19.70 -7.01
CA CYS A 235 30.16 18.44 -6.99
C CYS A 235 31.65 18.60 -7.33
N VAL A 236 31.98 19.43 -8.32
CA VAL A 236 33.37 19.64 -8.78
C VAL A 236 34.23 20.20 -7.65
N LYS A 237 33.74 21.18 -6.90
CA LYS A 237 34.44 21.74 -5.75
C LYS A 237 34.63 20.74 -4.61
N ASN A 238 33.70 19.78 -4.50
CA ASN A 238 33.73 18.67 -3.52
C ASN A 238 34.56 17.47 -4.02
N GLY A 239 35.32 17.62 -5.09
CA GLY A 239 36.29 16.64 -5.60
C GLY A 239 35.69 15.56 -6.50
N ILE A 240 34.46 15.74 -7.00
CA ILE A 240 33.82 14.81 -7.94
C ILE A 240 34.08 15.34 -9.37
N PRO A 241 34.63 14.52 -10.28
CA PRO A 241 34.85 14.95 -11.67
C PRO A 241 33.53 15.38 -12.33
N GLU A 242 33.60 16.42 -13.17
CA GLU A 242 32.44 17.01 -13.86
C GLU A 242 31.63 15.95 -14.65
N ALA A 243 32.30 15.07 -15.38
CA ALA A 243 31.65 14.00 -16.14
C ALA A 243 30.85 13.08 -15.22
N VAL A 244 31.45 12.69 -14.08
CA VAL A 244 30.77 11.82 -13.07
C VAL A 244 29.58 12.52 -12.43
N ALA A 245 29.74 13.83 -12.12
CA ALA A 245 28.65 14.62 -11.55
C ALA A 245 27.45 14.72 -12.53
N ASN A 246 27.71 14.92 -13.82
CA ASN A 246 26.68 14.92 -14.85
C ASN A 246 25.99 13.56 -14.98
N GLU A 247 26.75 12.47 -14.98
CA GLU A 247 26.18 11.12 -15.01
C GLU A 247 25.30 10.80 -13.80
N ILE A 248 25.69 11.26 -12.59
CA ILE A 248 24.89 11.12 -11.38
C ILE A 248 23.59 11.93 -11.51
N TYR A 249 23.68 13.14 -12.06
CA TYR A 249 22.49 13.96 -12.28
C TYR A 249 21.53 13.32 -13.29
N ASP A 250 22.05 12.71 -14.37
CA ASP A 250 21.24 11.98 -15.35
C ASP A 250 20.52 10.78 -14.73
N ASP A 251 21.20 10.03 -13.86
CA ASP A 251 20.57 8.94 -13.11
C ASP A 251 19.42 9.47 -12.23
N MET A 252 19.65 10.59 -11.52
CA MET A 252 18.59 11.20 -10.70
C MET A 252 17.42 11.68 -11.55
N VAL A 253 17.65 12.30 -12.70
CA VAL A 253 16.59 12.76 -13.62
C VAL A 253 15.78 11.58 -14.17
N SER A 254 16.47 10.56 -14.62
CA SER A 254 15.87 9.33 -15.13
C SER A 254 14.96 8.68 -14.09
N PHE A 255 15.42 8.63 -12.86
CA PHE A 255 14.73 7.97 -11.75
C PHE A 255 13.67 8.85 -11.05
N ALA A 256 13.88 10.16 -10.98
CA ALA A 256 13.06 11.07 -10.17
C ALA A 256 11.58 11.16 -10.62
N SER A 257 11.29 10.85 -11.89
CA SER A 257 9.89 10.71 -12.37
C SER A 257 9.15 9.56 -11.71
N TYR A 258 9.88 8.63 -11.09
CA TYR A 258 9.38 7.37 -10.55
C TYR A 258 9.78 7.14 -9.09
N ALA A 259 10.69 7.99 -8.54
CA ALA A 259 11.16 7.90 -7.17
C ALA A 259 9.99 7.90 -6.17
N PHE A 260 10.06 6.98 -5.20
CA PHE A 260 8.98 6.82 -4.22
C PHE A 260 9.32 7.47 -2.88
N ASN A 261 8.31 7.94 -2.20
CA ASN A 261 8.48 8.42 -0.84
C ASN A 261 8.72 7.22 0.10
N LYS A 262 9.90 7.16 0.73
CA LYS A 262 10.27 6.05 1.63
C LYS A 262 9.31 5.95 2.81
N SER A 263 8.88 7.08 3.38
CA SER A 263 7.99 7.09 4.54
C SER A 263 6.65 6.42 4.23
N HIS A 264 6.10 6.68 3.02
CA HIS A 264 4.87 5.99 2.58
C HIS A 264 5.10 4.49 2.42
N ALA A 265 6.17 4.09 1.73
CA ALA A 265 6.50 2.67 1.55
C ALA A 265 6.72 1.97 2.90
N ALA A 266 7.38 2.64 3.85
CA ALA A 266 7.59 2.10 5.18
C ALA A 266 6.26 1.85 5.92
N CYS A 267 5.34 2.83 5.94
CA CYS A 267 4.03 2.64 6.57
C CYS A 267 3.28 1.43 5.99
N TYR A 268 3.32 1.25 4.67
CA TYR A 268 2.69 0.12 4.00
C TYR A 268 3.42 -1.20 4.25
N ALA A 269 4.74 -1.19 4.34
CA ALA A 269 5.54 -2.37 4.69
C ALA A 269 5.26 -2.85 6.12
N TYR A 270 5.07 -1.93 7.07
CA TYR A 270 4.64 -2.29 8.43
C TYR A 270 3.30 -3.03 8.41
N VAL A 271 2.30 -2.52 7.69
CA VAL A 271 0.99 -3.19 7.57
C VAL A 271 1.12 -4.53 6.84
N ALA A 272 1.93 -4.61 5.77
CA ALA A 272 2.20 -5.85 5.05
C ALA A 272 2.83 -6.90 5.99
N PHE A 273 3.84 -6.52 6.76
CA PHE A 273 4.48 -7.41 7.72
C PHE A 273 3.52 -7.85 8.83
N GLN A 274 2.70 -6.95 9.37
CA GLN A 274 1.69 -7.29 10.38
C GLN A 274 0.72 -8.36 9.87
N THR A 275 0.23 -8.22 8.62
CA THR A 275 -0.63 -9.24 8.02
C THR A 275 0.11 -10.56 7.77
N ALA A 276 1.38 -10.49 7.36
CA ALA A 276 2.22 -11.68 7.17
C ALA A 276 2.48 -12.40 8.50
N TYR A 277 2.80 -11.66 9.55
CA TYR A 277 3.02 -12.20 10.89
C TYR A 277 1.75 -12.90 11.43
N LEU A 278 0.60 -12.24 11.32
CA LEU A 278 -0.67 -12.81 11.76
C LEU A 278 -1.02 -14.08 10.97
N LYS A 279 -0.81 -14.09 9.66
CA LYS A 279 -1.00 -15.28 8.83
C LYS A 279 -0.05 -16.41 9.22
N CYS A 280 1.20 -16.09 9.54
CA CYS A 280 2.25 -17.06 9.90
C CYS A 280 1.96 -17.73 11.25
N HIS A 281 1.63 -16.94 12.26
CA HIS A 281 1.52 -17.40 13.66
C HIS A 281 0.10 -17.72 14.11
N TYR A 282 -0.91 -17.05 13.52
CA TYR A 282 -2.33 -17.17 13.86
C TYR A 282 -3.19 -17.35 12.61
N PRO A 283 -2.90 -18.38 11.78
CA PRO A 283 -3.51 -18.50 10.45
C PRO A 283 -5.03 -18.64 10.49
N SER A 284 -5.58 -19.31 11.50
CA SER A 284 -7.04 -19.52 11.60
C SER A 284 -7.79 -18.24 11.97
N GLU A 285 -7.28 -17.47 12.93
CA GLU A 285 -7.84 -16.18 13.34
C GLU A 285 -7.71 -15.15 12.21
N PHE A 286 -6.53 -15.11 11.55
CA PHE A 286 -6.29 -14.22 10.43
C PHE A 286 -7.22 -14.52 9.24
N MET A 287 -7.33 -15.79 8.83
CA MET A 287 -8.19 -16.18 7.72
C MET A 287 -9.68 -16.00 8.05
N ALA A 288 -10.09 -16.19 9.30
CA ALA A 288 -11.47 -15.90 9.74
C ALA A 288 -11.79 -14.40 9.64
N ALA A 289 -10.87 -13.53 10.07
CA ALA A 289 -11.03 -12.09 9.94
C ALA A 289 -10.99 -11.65 8.45
N LEU A 290 -10.12 -12.23 7.64
CA LEU A 290 -10.03 -11.95 6.20
C LEU A 290 -11.34 -12.32 5.49
N LEU A 291 -11.84 -13.56 5.66
CA LEU A 291 -13.12 -14.01 5.13
C LEU A 291 -14.29 -13.12 5.59
N THR A 292 -14.28 -12.69 6.84
CA THR A 292 -15.28 -11.77 7.38
C THR A 292 -15.23 -10.40 6.69
N SER A 293 -14.06 -9.93 6.32
CA SER A 293 -13.90 -8.64 5.64
C SER A 293 -14.44 -8.62 4.20
N VAL A 294 -14.67 -9.78 3.59
CA VAL A 294 -15.12 -9.94 2.20
C VAL A 294 -16.49 -10.60 2.06
N LEU A 295 -17.30 -10.63 3.13
CA LEU A 295 -18.62 -11.27 3.18
C LEU A 295 -19.55 -10.93 2.01
N ASP A 296 -19.46 -9.69 1.51
CA ASP A 296 -20.30 -9.20 0.43
C ASP A 296 -19.78 -9.60 -0.97
N ASN A 297 -18.61 -10.28 -1.06
CA ASN A 297 -17.97 -10.72 -2.30
C ASN A 297 -17.79 -12.25 -2.31
N THR A 298 -18.75 -12.96 -2.92
CA THR A 298 -18.77 -14.43 -2.95
C THR A 298 -17.52 -15.02 -3.61
N ASP A 299 -16.97 -14.38 -4.66
CA ASP A 299 -15.80 -14.90 -5.37
C ASP A 299 -14.56 -14.83 -4.46
N LYS A 300 -14.40 -13.75 -3.71
CA LYS A 300 -13.33 -13.64 -2.71
C LYS A 300 -13.50 -14.61 -1.54
N VAL A 301 -14.71 -14.85 -1.08
CA VAL A 301 -14.99 -15.88 -0.06
C VAL A 301 -14.58 -17.28 -0.55
N ILE A 302 -14.81 -17.58 -1.83
CA ILE A 302 -14.40 -18.87 -2.43
C ILE A 302 -12.87 -18.94 -2.51
N GLU A 303 -12.21 -17.90 -3.01
CA GLU A 303 -10.76 -17.80 -3.13
C GLU A 303 -10.07 -17.99 -1.77
N ASP A 304 -10.47 -17.19 -0.77
CA ASP A 304 -9.90 -17.24 0.59
C ASP A 304 -10.22 -18.56 1.31
N SER A 305 -11.38 -19.20 1.00
CA SER A 305 -11.68 -20.55 1.48
C SER A 305 -10.75 -21.60 0.86
N GLY A 306 -10.36 -21.42 -0.41
CA GLY A 306 -9.33 -22.22 -1.07
C GLY A 306 -7.96 -22.09 -0.39
N GLU A 307 -7.61 -20.89 0.03
CA GLU A 307 -6.40 -20.63 0.81
C GLU A 307 -6.43 -21.31 2.17
N CYS A 308 -7.58 -21.28 2.88
CA CYS A 308 -7.75 -22.03 4.12
C CYS A 308 -7.46 -23.53 3.91
N ALA A 309 -7.99 -24.13 2.83
CA ALA A 309 -7.72 -25.53 2.52
C ALA A 309 -6.24 -25.81 2.25
N ARG A 310 -5.53 -24.88 1.57
CA ARG A 310 -4.09 -24.96 1.32
C ARG A 310 -3.26 -24.89 2.61
N LEU A 311 -3.71 -24.09 3.57
CA LEU A 311 -3.12 -24.00 4.90
C LEU A 311 -3.50 -25.16 5.82
N GLY A 312 -4.33 -26.12 5.36
CA GLY A 312 -4.83 -27.23 6.18
C GLY A 312 -5.95 -26.85 7.16
N ILE A 313 -6.49 -25.63 7.02
CA ILE A 313 -7.58 -25.12 7.87
C ILE A 313 -8.92 -25.55 7.27
N LYS A 314 -9.72 -26.26 8.06
CA LYS A 314 -11.04 -26.70 7.64
C LYS A 314 -12.08 -25.62 7.87
N VAL A 315 -12.79 -25.21 6.83
CA VAL A 315 -13.96 -24.33 6.93
C VAL A 315 -15.20 -25.20 7.16
N LEU A 316 -15.80 -25.07 8.35
CA LEU A 316 -16.97 -25.81 8.77
C LEU A 316 -18.25 -25.16 8.23
N PRO A 317 -19.30 -25.95 7.87
CA PRO A 317 -20.55 -25.40 7.36
C PRO A 317 -21.23 -24.44 8.36
N PRO A 318 -22.14 -23.55 7.90
CA PRO A 318 -22.91 -22.70 8.78
C PRO A 318 -23.83 -23.54 9.70
N ASP A 319 -23.96 -23.11 10.95
CA ASP A 319 -24.80 -23.74 11.96
C ASP A 319 -25.51 -22.66 12.78
N VAL A 320 -26.83 -22.68 12.81
CA VAL A 320 -27.63 -21.68 13.52
C VAL A 320 -27.39 -21.66 15.04
N ASN A 321 -26.93 -22.77 15.61
CA ASN A 321 -26.60 -22.87 17.03
C ASN A 321 -25.19 -22.42 17.40
N VAL A 322 -24.25 -22.39 16.44
CA VAL A 322 -22.84 -22.12 16.70
C VAL A 322 -22.33 -20.88 15.96
N SER A 323 -22.67 -20.75 14.66
CA SER A 323 -22.12 -19.70 13.81
C SER A 323 -22.48 -18.29 14.30
N GLY A 324 -21.52 -17.37 14.26
CA GLY A 324 -21.74 -15.93 14.40
C GLY A 324 -22.17 -15.28 13.09
N GLY A 325 -22.25 -13.96 13.06
CA GLY A 325 -22.45 -13.20 11.84
C GLY A 325 -21.26 -13.31 10.88
N GLY A 326 -20.03 -13.14 11.41
CA GLY A 326 -18.77 -13.35 10.68
C GLY A 326 -18.23 -14.77 10.80
N PHE A 327 -17.15 -15.04 10.08
CA PHE A 327 -16.34 -16.25 10.26
C PHE A 327 -15.59 -16.20 11.59
N THR A 328 -15.43 -17.32 12.26
CA THR A 328 -14.73 -17.39 13.56
C THR A 328 -13.85 -18.62 13.62
N ALA A 329 -12.63 -18.48 14.12
CA ALA A 329 -11.77 -19.60 14.45
C ALA A 329 -12.27 -20.29 15.74
N ASP A 330 -12.15 -21.62 15.80
CA ASP A 330 -12.42 -22.40 16.98
C ASP A 330 -11.12 -22.87 17.67
N GLU A 331 -11.25 -23.46 18.85
CA GLU A 331 -10.11 -23.97 19.66
C GLU A 331 -9.31 -25.09 18.98
N ASN A 332 -9.85 -25.72 17.93
CA ASN A 332 -9.16 -26.74 17.12
C ASN A 332 -8.48 -26.16 15.89
N GLY A 333 -8.42 -24.84 15.75
CA GLY A 333 -7.87 -24.16 14.58
C GLY A 333 -8.71 -24.33 13.31
N GLN A 334 -10.01 -24.63 13.43
CA GLN A 334 -10.95 -24.69 12.31
C GLN A 334 -11.74 -23.39 12.22
N ILE A 335 -12.25 -23.06 11.05
CA ILE A 335 -13.05 -21.85 10.84
C ILE A 335 -14.51 -22.22 10.68
N ARG A 336 -15.37 -21.63 11.51
CA ARG A 336 -16.82 -21.74 11.40
C ARG A 336 -17.34 -20.70 10.40
N PHE A 337 -18.16 -21.15 9.44
CA PHE A 337 -18.76 -20.29 8.42
C PHE A 337 -19.71 -19.25 9.03
N GLY A 338 -19.54 -17.98 8.66
CA GLY A 338 -20.36 -16.87 9.14
C GLY A 338 -21.75 -16.83 8.50
N LEU A 339 -22.78 -16.60 9.30
CA LEU A 339 -24.17 -16.57 8.79
C LEU A 339 -24.44 -15.41 7.83
N ASN A 340 -23.72 -14.28 7.96
CA ASN A 340 -23.84 -13.14 7.04
C ASN A 340 -23.35 -13.46 5.61
N ALA A 341 -22.53 -14.51 5.43
CA ALA A 341 -22.10 -14.98 4.11
C ALA A 341 -23.17 -15.84 3.41
N VAL A 342 -24.24 -16.22 4.10
CA VAL A 342 -25.36 -16.98 3.51
C VAL A 342 -26.17 -16.05 2.62
N LYS A 343 -26.25 -16.39 1.33
CA LYS A 343 -26.91 -15.56 0.31
C LYS A 343 -28.37 -15.33 0.64
N ASN A 344 -28.85 -14.10 0.44
CA ASN A 344 -30.25 -13.69 0.67
C ASN A 344 -30.73 -13.76 2.12
N VAL A 345 -29.84 -13.78 3.09
CA VAL A 345 -30.17 -13.69 4.51
C VAL A 345 -29.78 -12.31 5.05
N GLY A 346 -30.75 -11.56 5.57
CA GLY A 346 -30.53 -10.21 6.09
C GLY A 346 -29.79 -10.22 7.44
N ARG A 347 -28.92 -9.22 7.67
CA ARG A 347 -28.13 -9.06 8.91
C ARG A 347 -29.03 -9.03 10.16
N ASN A 348 -30.14 -8.31 10.12
CA ASN A 348 -31.08 -8.21 11.24
C ASN A 348 -31.63 -9.60 11.64
N LEU A 349 -31.94 -10.44 10.66
CA LEU A 349 -32.41 -11.81 10.93
C LEU A 349 -31.33 -12.63 11.65
N ILE A 350 -30.06 -12.50 11.18
CA ILE A 350 -28.93 -13.21 11.79
C ILE A 350 -28.68 -12.75 13.22
N GLU A 351 -28.75 -11.44 13.48
CA GLU A 351 -28.64 -10.90 14.85
C GLU A 351 -29.73 -11.45 15.76
N ASN A 352 -30.96 -11.57 15.25
CA ASN A 352 -32.08 -12.20 15.98
C ASN A 352 -31.82 -13.68 16.23
N VAL A 353 -31.34 -14.44 15.24
CA VAL A 353 -30.98 -15.86 15.40
C VAL A 353 -29.92 -16.02 16.50
N VAL A 354 -28.84 -15.23 16.46
CA VAL A 354 -27.77 -15.30 17.46
C VAL A 354 -28.25 -14.87 18.85
N ARG A 355 -29.14 -13.90 18.94
CA ARG A 355 -29.74 -13.46 20.22
C ARG A 355 -30.65 -14.52 20.81
N GLU A 356 -31.59 -15.07 20.01
CA GLU A 356 -32.56 -16.05 20.45
C GLU A 356 -31.94 -17.38 20.91
N ARG A 357 -30.87 -17.86 20.26
CA ARG A 357 -30.20 -19.10 20.68
C ARG A 357 -29.55 -19.00 22.06
N ARG A 358 -29.26 -17.79 22.56
CA ARG A 358 -28.69 -17.58 23.91
C ARG A 358 -29.66 -18.03 25.01
N ASN A 359 -30.98 -17.94 24.75
CA ASN A 359 -31.99 -18.39 25.66
C ASN A 359 -32.09 -19.92 25.67
N LYS A 360 -32.04 -20.54 24.48
CA LYS A 360 -32.11 -22.00 24.30
C LYS A 360 -31.63 -22.34 22.88
N PRO A 361 -30.77 -23.37 22.70
CA PRO A 361 -30.41 -23.87 21.37
C PRO A 361 -31.65 -24.27 20.54
N TYR A 362 -31.56 -24.13 19.22
CA TYR A 362 -32.58 -24.62 18.32
C TYR A 362 -32.51 -26.15 18.24
N THR A 363 -33.65 -26.82 18.43
CA THR A 363 -33.73 -28.29 18.51
C THR A 363 -34.21 -28.95 17.23
N SER A 364 -34.86 -28.17 16.35
CA SER A 364 -35.37 -28.63 15.07
C SER A 364 -35.64 -27.45 14.12
N LEU A 365 -35.86 -27.75 12.84
CA LEU A 365 -36.30 -26.75 11.87
C LEU A 365 -37.63 -26.10 12.28
N TYR A 366 -38.55 -26.88 12.82
CA TYR A 366 -39.83 -26.36 13.32
C TYR A 366 -39.62 -25.37 14.49
N ASP A 367 -38.78 -25.71 15.46
CA ASP A 367 -38.46 -24.84 16.60
C ASP A 367 -37.80 -23.53 16.09
N PHE A 368 -36.88 -23.64 15.15
CA PHE A 368 -36.25 -22.47 14.50
C PHE A 368 -37.30 -21.57 13.83
N CYS A 369 -38.12 -22.12 12.92
CA CYS A 369 -39.16 -21.37 12.22
C CYS A 369 -40.15 -20.72 13.16
N LYS A 370 -40.58 -21.44 14.21
CA LYS A 370 -41.53 -20.93 15.22
C LYS A 370 -40.96 -19.73 15.97
N ARG A 371 -39.68 -19.79 16.38
CA ARG A 371 -39.03 -18.74 17.17
C ARG A 371 -38.61 -17.56 16.32
N MET A 372 -38.34 -17.76 15.03
CA MET A 372 -37.97 -16.72 14.09
C MET A 372 -39.14 -16.12 13.31
N HIS A 373 -40.39 -16.61 13.58
CA HIS A 373 -41.58 -16.09 12.91
C HIS A 373 -41.82 -14.61 13.25
N GLY A 374 -41.81 -13.75 12.21
CA GLY A 374 -42.00 -12.31 12.37
C GLY A 374 -40.70 -11.52 12.65
N SER A 375 -39.53 -12.15 12.50
CA SER A 375 -38.20 -11.54 12.67
C SER A 375 -37.68 -10.95 11.38
#